data_2dd8b3329113f1848c853025358d89d4
#
_entry.id   2dd8b3329113f1848c853025358d89d4
#
_cell.length_a   1.000
_cell.length_b   1.000
_cell.length_c   1.000
_cell.angle_alpha   90.00
_cell.angle_beta   90.00
_cell.angle_gamma   90.00
#
_symmetry.space_group_name_H-M   'P 1'
#
loop_
_entity.id
_entity.type
_entity.pdbx_description
1 polymer ?
#
loop_
_entity_poly.entity_id
_entity_poly.type
_entity_poly.pdbx_seq_one_letter_code
_entity_poly.pdbx_strand_id
1 'polypeptide(L)'
;LMGKANILTIFPHQKFAILNYLLFAVYLVILCWLLLRVPFIKNTAINQKVLLGLFLIKVLVGIAIGWIAIHIYGPGNDYWDVNDYAREEYQLLLTNPGKYFSNIFTSDYEGGYAGVFSSFDSYWNDLKGNIVIKLVSIFNIFSRADYYINSLFFNFIVFFGHVILYRLFIKIFPGREIWVIIGCFLLPSTIYFSSGIHKDGLVFLMLAIVIYSVYQSLLKNRFTIKRL
;
A
#
# COMPACT_ATOMS: atom_id res chain seq x y z
N LEU A 1 -0.14 0.84 -29.47
CA LEU A 1 -1.46 1.05 -28.82
C LEU A 1 -2.61 0.28 -29.46
N MET A 2 -2.37 -0.89 -30.06
CA MET A 2 -3.45 -1.73 -30.59
C MET A 2 -3.08 -3.20 -30.34
N GLY A 3 -3.59 -3.78 -29.25
CA GLY A 3 -3.41 -5.20 -28.97
C GLY A 3 -3.87 -5.70 -27.60
N LYS A 4 -4.40 -4.85 -26.70
CA LYS A 4 -4.83 -5.25 -25.34
C LYS A 4 -6.35 -5.26 -25.10
N ALA A 5 -7.19 -5.25 -26.15
CA ALA A 5 -8.64 -4.99 -25.98
C ALA A 5 -9.50 -6.23 -25.63
N ASN A 6 -8.96 -7.45 -25.51
CA ASN A 6 -9.84 -8.64 -25.45
C ASN A 6 -9.67 -9.58 -24.25
N ILE A 7 -8.94 -9.21 -23.18
CA ILE A 7 -8.82 -10.10 -22.00
C ILE A 7 -9.83 -9.74 -20.89
N LEU A 8 -10.46 -8.59 -20.95
CA LEU A 8 -11.39 -8.09 -19.92
C LEU A 8 -12.75 -8.81 -19.83
N THR A 9 -13.05 -9.76 -20.73
CA THR A 9 -14.37 -10.44 -20.80
C THR A 9 -14.42 -11.83 -20.17
N ILE A 10 -13.34 -12.34 -19.55
CA ILE A 10 -13.29 -13.76 -19.16
C ILE A 10 -13.75 -14.03 -17.71
N PHE A 11 -13.92 -13.02 -16.85
CA PHE A 11 -14.36 -13.25 -15.48
C PHE A 11 -15.70 -12.56 -15.17
N PRO A 12 -16.76 -13.32 -14.88
CA PRO A 12 -18.03 -12.74 -14.48
C PRO A 12 -17.91 -12.11 -13.08
N HIS A 13 -17.90 -10.78 -13.01
CA HIS A 13 -17.79 -9.98 -11.79
C HIS A 13 -18.88 -10.25 -10.73
N GLN A 14 -19.92 -11.01 -11.01
CA GLN A 14 -21.10 -11.08 -10.14
C GLN A 14 -21.27 -12.33 -9.27
N LYS A 15 -20.62 -13.47 -9.57
CA LYS A 15 -20.92 -14.73 -8.82
C LYS A 15 -20.20 -14.89 -7.48
N PHE A 16 -19.24 -14.05 -7.11
CA PHE A 16 -18.44 -14.22 -5.90
C PHE A 16 -18.55 -13.06 -4.90
N ALA A 17 -19.45 -12.11 -5.10
CA ALA A 17 -19.57 -10.93 -4.26
C ALA A 17 -19.72 -11.26 -2.76
N ILE A 18 -20.60 -12.20 -2.41
CA ILE A 18 -20.85 -12.58 -1.00
C ILE A 18 -19.58 -13.16 -0.35
N LEU A 19 -18.87 -14.04 -1.08
CA LEU A 19 -17.64 -14.64 -0.57
C LEU A 19 -16.53 -13.59 -0.37
N ASN A 20 -16.41 -12.63 -1.27
CA ASN A 20 -15.41 -11.56 -1.14
C ASN A 20 -15.74 -10.64 0.05
N TYR A 21 -17.01 -10.32 0.30
CA TYR A 21 -17.41 -9.58 1.51
C TYR A 21 -17.09 -10.35 2.79
N LEU A 22 -17.34 -11.66 2.81
CA LEU A 22 -17.00 -12.50 3.95
C LEU A 22 -15.48 -12.56 4.18
N LEU A 23 -14.70 -12.76 3.12
CA LEU A 23 -13.24 -12.77 3.18
C LEU A 23 -12.71 -11.42 3.67
N PHE A 24 -13.25 -10.31 3.16
CA PHE A 24 -12.89 -8.97 3.63
C PHE A 24 -13.12 -8.82 5.14
N ALA A 25 -14.31 -9.23 5.63
CA ALA A 25 -14.64 -9.15 7.05
C ALA A 25 -13.70 -10.01 7.91
N VAL A 26 -13.41 -11.23 7.47
CA VAL A 26 -12.47 -12.15 8.16
C VAL A 26 -11.08 -11.54 8.21
N TYR A 27 -10.54 -11.06 7.08
CA TYR A 27 -9.23 -10.44 7.04
C TYR A 27 -9.18 -9.14 7.86
N LEU A 28 -10.22 -8.33 7.85
CA LEU A 28 -10.29 -7.14 8.69
C LEU A 28 -10.14 -7.48 10.18
N VAL A 29 -10.87 -8.50 10.65
CA VAL A 29 -10.77 -8.98 12.04
C VAL A 29 -9.35 -9.50 12.35
N ILE A 30 -8.77 -10.31 11.45
CA ILE A 30 -7.42 -10.83 11.61
C ILE A 30 -6.40 -9.69 11.68
N LEU A 31 -6.49 -8.70 10.80
CA LEU A 31 -5.54 -7.58 10.74
C LEU A 31 -5.71 -6.66 11.96
N CYS A 32 -6.93 -6.42 12.44
CA CYS A 32 -7.16 -5.70 13.70
C CYS A 32 -6.54 -6.44 14.89
N TRP A 33 -6.69 -7.76 14.94
CA TRP A 33 -6.08 -8.58 15.99
C TRP A 33 -4.55 -8.56 15.90
N LEU A 34 -3.97 -8.71 14.70
CA LEU A 34 -2.54 -8.63 14.46
C LEU A 34 -1.99 -7.25 14.87
N LEU A 35 -2.69 -6.18 14.48
CA LEU A 35 -2.30 -4.81 14.85
C LEU A 35 -2.08 -4.66 16.36
N LEU A 36 -2.97 -5.24 17.16
CA LEU A 36 -2.88 -5.20 18.62
C LEU A 36 -1.80 -6.14 19.19
N ARG A 37 -1.32 -7.10 18.41
CA ARG A 37 -0.28 -8.05 18.84
C ARG A 37 1.14 -7.59 18.54
N VAL A 38 1.33 -6.74 17.54
CA VAL A 38 2.66 -6.26 17.13
C VAL A 38 3.31 -5.45 18.27
N PRO A 39 4.49 -5.88 18.80
CA PRO A 39 5.15 -5.20 19.92
C PRO A 39 5.48 -3.72 19.62
N PHE A 40 5.84 -3.43 18.38
CA PHE A 40 6.12 -2.08 17.93
C PHE A 40 4.92 -1.13 18.13
N ILE A 41 3.71 -1.62 17.95
CA ILE A 41 2.46 -0.89 18.11
C ILE A 41 2.04 -0.82 19.57
N LYS A 42 2.19 -1.92 20.33
CA LYS A 42 1.89 -1.94 21.78
C LYS A 42 2.67 -0.90 22.57
N ASN A 43 3.90 -0.63 22.14
CA ASN A 43 4.79 0.33 22.78
C ASN A 43 4.55 1.78 22.30
N THR A 44 3.42 2.08 21.65
CA THR A 44 2.97 3.44 21.39
C THR A 44 2.18 3.95 22.62
N ALA A 45 2.26 5.25 22.87
CA ALA A 45 1.44 5.87 23.91
C ALA A 45 -0.05 5.99 23.53
N ILE A 46 -0.45 5.53 22.35
CA ILE A 46 -1.85 5.60 21.87
C ILE A 46 -2.67 4.50 22.54
N ASN A 47 -3.85 4.84 23.03
CA ASN A 47 -4.82 3.87 23.51
C ASN A 47 -5.20 2.90 22.36
N GLN A 48 -5.25 1.60 22.67
CA GLN A 48 -5.54 0.55 21.67
C GLN A 48 -6.88 0.77 20.94
N LYS A 49 -7.90 1.27 21.62
CA LYS A 49 -9.21 1.59 20.99
C LYS A 49 -9.08 2.73 19.98
N VAL A 50 -8.31 3.78 20.33
CA VAL A 50 -8.03 4.90 19.43
C VAL A 50 -7.25 4.42 18.22
N LEU A 51 -6.23 3.59 18.42
CA LEU A 51 -5.42 3.04 17.34
C LEU A 51 -6.25 2.19 16.36
N LEU A 52 -7.13 1.33 16.88
CA LEU A 52 -8.07 0.57 16.05
C LEU A 52 -9.03 1.50 15.29
N GLY A 53 -9.56 2.53 15.95
CA GLY A 53 -10.41 3.52 15.30
C GLY A 53 -9.71 4.22 14.14
N LEU A 54 -8.44 4.63 14.33
CA LEU A 54 -7.63 5.25 13.28
C LEU A 54 -7.36 4.30 12.12
N PHE A 55 -7.09 3.02 12.39
CA PHE A 55 -6.94 2.02 11.36
C PHE A 55 -8.24 1.80 10.58
N LEU A 56 -9.38 1.68 11.26
CA LEU A 56 -10.68 1.53 10.62
C LEU A 56 -11.05 2.75 9.75
N ILE A 57 -10.77 3.97 10.22
CA ILE A 57 -10.93 5.20 9.41
C ILE A 57 -10.09 5.10 8.14
N LYS A 58 -8.82 4.69 8.24
CA LYS A 58 -7.96 4.54 7.08
C LYS A 58 -8.49 3.49 6.08
N VAL A 59 -9.01 2.36 6.57
CA VAL A 59 -9.64 1.33 5.73
C VAL A 59 -10.88 1.89 5.04
N LEU A 60 -11.75 2.61 5.75
CA LEU A 60 -12.94 3.25 5.18
C LEU A 60 -12.58 4.26 4.08
N VAL A 61 -11.55 5.07 4.31
CA VAL A 61 -11.05 6.01 3.29
C VAL A 61 -10.52 5.24 2.07
N GLY A 62 -9.80 4.15 2.26
CA GLY A 62 -9.32 3.30 1.15
C GLY A 62 -10.47 2.70 0.33
N ILE A 63 -11.55 2.26 0.98
CA ILE A 63 -12.77 1.79 0.33
C ILE A 63 -13.42 2.94 -0.47
N ALA A 64 -13.58 4.10 0.16
CA ALA A 64 -14.18 5.27 -0.48
C ALA A 64 -13.38 5.73 -1.71
N ILE A 65 -12.06 5.78 -1.61
CA ILE A 65 -11.19 6.14 -2.74
C ILE A 65 -11.33 5.13 -3.89
N GLY A 66 -11.29 3.83 -3.59
CA GLY A 66 -11.47 2.79 -4.61
C GLY A 66 -12.83 2.88 -5.29
N TRP A 67 -13.90 3.16 -4.53
CA TRP A 67 -15.23 3.37 -5.07
C TRP A 67 -15.32 4.63 -5.94
N ILE A 68 -14.79 5.75 -5.46
CA ILE A 68 -14.72 7.02 -6.21
C ILE A 68 -13.91 6.83 -7.50
N ALA A 69 -12.76 6.16 -7.40
CA ALA A 69 -11.89 5.94 -8.54
C ALA A 69 -12.59 5.24 -9.70
N ILE A 70 -13.37 4.18 -9.43
CA ILE A 70 -14.04 3.44 -10.50
C ILE A 70 -15.34 4.09 -10.97
N HIS A 71 -16.13 4.72 -10.07
CA HIS A 71 -17.46 5.24 -10.42
C HIS A 71 -17.45 6.70 -10.91
N ILE A 72 -16.44 7.48 -10.49
CA ILE A 72 -16.36 8.91 -10.85
C ILE A 72 -15.29 9.13 -11.91
N TYR A 73 -14.09 8.57 -11.74
CA TYR A 73 -12.99 8.72 -12.72
C TYR A 73 -13.04 7.68 -13.84
N GLY A 74 -13.72 6.55 -13.61
CA GLY A 74 -13.86 5.48 -14.61
C GLY A 74 -12.64 4.54 -14.68
N PRO A 75 -12.63 3.59 -15.62
CA PRO A 75 -11.51 2.68 -15.85
C PRO A 75 -10.27 3.43 -16.36
N GLY A 76 -9.08 2.88 -16.12
CA GLY A 76 -7.80 3.50 -16.52
C GLY A 76 -7.30 4.54 -15.52
N ASN A 77 -7.64 4.38 -14.25
CA ASN A 77 -7.12 5.20 -13.16
C ASN A 77 -6.03 4.45 -12.37
N ASP A 78 -5.07 5.20 -11.85
CA ASP A 78 -3.88 4.66 -11.16
C ASP A 78 -4.20 3.65 -10.03
N TYR A 79 -5.36 3.75 -9.38
CA TYR A 79 -5.73 2.85 -8.28
C TYR A 79 -6.12 1.46 -8.76
N TRP A 80 -6.97 1.39 -9.78
CA TRP A 80 -7.46 0.12 -10.32
C TRP A 80 -6.46 -0.50 -11.29
N ASP A 81 -5.74 0.30 -12.07
CA ASP A 81 -4.72 -0.19 -13.01
C ASP A 81 -3.64 -0.99 -12.29
N VAL A 82 -3.18 -0.53 -11.12
CA VAL A 82 -2.23 -1.30 -10.30
C VAL A 82 -2.79 -2.66 -9.91
N ASN A 83 -4.07 -2.73 -9.53
CA ASN A 83 -4.71 -4.00 -9.19
C ASN A 83 -4.88 -4.93 -10.40
N ASP A 84 -5.20 -4.38 -11.56
CA ASP A 84 -5.38 -5.15 -12.79
C ASP A 84 -4.04 -5.70 -13.30
N TYR A 85 -2.98 -4.89 -13.33
CA TYR A 85 -1.62 -5.37 -13.63
C TYR A 85 -1.13 -6.39 -12.59
N ALA A 86 -1.45 -6.20 -11.32
CA ALA A 86 -1.12 -7.19 -10.29
C ALA A 86 -1.84 -8.53 -10.47
N ARG A 87 -3.02 -8.53 -11.09
CA ARG A 87 -3.72 -9.77 -11.47
C ARG A 87 -2.99 -10.47 -12.61
N GLU A 88 -2.52 -9.74 -13.62
CA GLU A 88 -1.71 -10.30 -14.71
C GLU A 88 -0.41 -10.92 -14.15
N GLU A 89 0.28 -10.20 -13.27
CA GLU A 89 1.48 -10.69 -12.61
C GLU A 89 1.23 -11.91 -11.69
N TYR A 90 0.09 -11.98 -11.05
CA TYR A 90 -0.31 -13.18 -10.31
C TYR A 90 -0.52 -14.38 -11.22
N GLN A 91 -1.12 -14.19 -12.40
CA GLN A 91 -1.24 -15.26 -13.38
C GLN A 91 0.16 -15.69 -13.88
N LEU A 92 1.08 -14.77 -14.09
CA LEU A 92 2.45 -15.07 -14.44
C LEU A 92 3.14 -15.88 -13.33
N LEU A 93 2.92 -15.54 -12.05
CA LEU A 93 3.44 -16.31 -10.91
C LEU A 93 2.96 -17.77 -10.93
N LEU A 94 1.70 -18.00 -11.30
CA LEU A 94 1.12 -19.35 -11.35
C LEU A 94 1.59 -20.16 -12.58
N THR A 95 1.80 -19.50 -13.72
CA THR A 95 2.10 -20.18 -14.98
C THR A 95 3.61 -20.27 -15.24
N ASN A 96 4.37 -19.24 -14.91
CA ASN A 96 5.81 -19.17 -15.11
C ASN A 96 6.52 -18.42 -13.96
N PRO A 97 6.72 -19.09 -12.80
CA PRO A 97 7.38 -18.48 -11.64
C PRO A 97 8.79 -17.95 -11.97
N GLY A 98 9.54 -18.62 -12.83
CA GLY A 98 10.88 -18.17 -13.23
C GLY A 98 10.87 -16.79 -13.87
N LYS A 99 9.95 -16.54 -14.81
CA LYS A 99 9.76 -15.23 -15.43
C LYS A 99 9.25 -14.19 -14.42
N TYR A 100 8.32 -14.55 -13.52
CA TYR A 100 7.82 -13.68 -12.49
C TYR A 100 8.92 -13.13 -11.58
N PHE A 101 9.89 -13.96 -11.16
CA PHE A 101 11.00 -13.53 -10.33
C PHE A 101 12.10 -12.81 -11.11
N SER A 102 12.32 -13.15 -12.38
CA SER A 102 13.34 -12.48 -13.19
C SER A 102 12.98 -11.06 -13.59
N ASN A 103 11.67 -10.74 -13.69
CA ASN A 103 11.18 -9.42 -14.06
C ASN A 103 10.80 -8.51 -12.86
N ILE A 104 11.29 -8.80 -11.64
CA ILE A 104 11.06 -7.92 -10.49
C ILE A 104 11.62 -6.51 -10.71
N PHE A 105 12.80 -6.42 -11.30
CA PHE A 105 13.50 -5.16 -11.53
C PHE A 105 13.40 -4.64 -12.96
N THR A 106 12.87 -5.43 -13.87
CA THR A 106 12.67 -5.06 -15.27
C THR A 106 11.31 -5.55 -15.71
N SER A 107 10.36 -4.66 -15.96
CA SER A 107 9.14 -5.07 -16.65
C SER A 107 9.50 -5.43 -18.10
N ASP A 108 8.72 -6.32 -18.72
CA ASP A 108 8.82 -6.65 -20.16
C ASP A 108 8.28 -5.49 -21.01
N TYR A 109 8.85 -4.28 -20.85
CA TYR A 109 8.45 -3.12 -21.64
C TYR A 109 9.01 -3.27 -23.07
N GLU A 110 8.15 -3.67 -24.00
CA GLU A 110 8.52 -3.99 -25.38
C GLU A 110 9.16 -2.81 -26.14
N GLY A 111 8.91 -1.56 -25.70
CA GLY A 111 9.43 -0.35 -26.32
C GLY A 111 10.84 0.06 -25.88
N GLY A 112 11.41 -0.61 -24.88
CA GLY A 112 12.66 -0.16 -24.24
C GLY A 112 12.50 1.14 -23.46
N TYR A 113 13.53 1.52 -22.69
CA TYR A 113 13.50 2.74 -21.88
C TYR A 113 14.15 3.92 -22.60
N ALA A 114 13.49 5.08 -22.60
CA ALA A 114 14.04 6.32 -23.13
C ALA A 114 15.22 6.88 -22.29
N GLY A 115 15.40 6.36 -21.08
CA GLY A 115 16.49 6.72 -20.15
C GLY A 115 16.23 6.25 -18.74
N VAL A 116 17.14 6.55 -17.82
CA VAL A 116 17.01 6.11 -16.41
C VAL A 116 15.97 6.93 -15.66
N PHE A 117 15.92 8.26 -15.82
CA PHE A 117 15.08 9.15 -15.01
C PHE A 117 14.24 10.17 -15.79
N SER A 118 14.36 10.25 -17.10
CA SER A 118 14.01 11.47 -17.85
C SER A 118 12.62 11.58 -18.44
N SER A 119 11.77 10.56 -18.38
CA SER A 119 10.45 10.56 -19.02
C SER A 119 9.46 9.58 -18.40
N PHE A 120 8.21 9.58 -18.89
CA PHE A 120 7.21 8.56 -18.52
C PHE A 120 7.71 7.15 -18.84
N ASP A 121 8.48 6.96 -19.93
CA ASP A 121 9.04 5.68 -20.36
C ASP A 121 10.43 5.45 -19.76
N SER A 122 10.76 6.05 -18.62
CA SER A 122 12.03 5.84 -17.94
C SER A 122 12.03 4.55 -17.12
N TYR A 123 13.20 3.92 -17.02
CA TYR A 123 13.40 2.76 -16.17
C TYR A 123 12.92 2.97 -14.72
N TRP A 124 13.22 4.15 -14.15
CA TRP A 124 12.84 4.47 -12.78
C TRP A 124 11.32 4.58 -12.58
N ASN A 125 10.62 5.12 -13.58
CA ASN A 125 9.17 5.23 -13.51
C ASN A 125 8.49 3.88 -13.60
N ASP A 126 8.99 3.01 -14.45
CA ASP A 126 8.54 1.62 -14.58
C ASP A 126 8.82 0.82 -13.30
N LEU A 127 10.05 0.88 -12.78
CA LEU A 127 10.44 0.18 -11.55
C LEU A 127 9.55 0.53 -10.35
N LYS A 128 9.22 1.81 -10.17
CA LYS A 128 8.32 2.25 -9.09
C LYS A 128 6.93 1.59 -9.20
N GLY A 129 6.40 1.54 -10.41
CA GLY A 129 5.12 0.88 -10.68
C GLY A 129 5.21 -0.62 -10.44
N ASN A 130 6.23 -1.24 -10.99
CA ASN A 130 6.43 -2.69 -10.93
C ASN A 130 6.57 -3.21 -9.49
N ILE A 131 7.29 -2.50 -8.61
CA ILE A 131 7.41 -2.88 -7.19
C ILE A 131 6.04 -2.92 -6.50
N VAL A 132 5.18 -1.93 -6.76
CA VAL A 132 3.83 -1.90 -6.18
C VAL A 132 2.97 -3.03 -6.77
N ILE A 133 3.01 -3.23 -8.08
CA ILE A 133 2.31 -4.29 -8.79
C ILE A 133 2.71 -5.66 -8.25
N LYS A 134 4.02 -5.92 -8.08
CA LYS A 134 4.53 -7.18 -7.50
C LYS A 134 4.06 -7.39 -6.06
N LEU A 135 4.07 -6.35 -5.23
CA LEU A 135 3.55 -6.45 -3.87
C LEU A 135 2.07 -6.83 -3.85
N VAL A 136 1.25 -6.17 -4.68
CA VAL A 136 -0.19 -6.45 -4.76
C VAL A 136 -0.45 -7.82 -5.40
N SER A 137 0.40 -8.28 -6.33
CA SER A 137 0.28 -9.62 -6.92
C SER A 137 0.46 -10.74 -5.88
N ILE A 138 1.30 -10.51 -4.85
CA ILE A 138 1.43 -11.44 -3.72
C ILE A 138 0.14 -11.46 -2.89
N PHE A 139 -0.51 -10.30 -2.71
CA PHE A 139 -1.80 -10.26 -2.00
C PHE A 139 -2.89 -11.06 -2.74
N ASN A 140 -2.81 -11.15 -4.07
CA ASN A 140 -3.76 -11.90 -4.88
C ASN A 140 -3.80 -13.39 -4.54
N ILE A 141 -2.77 -13.95 -3.91
CA ILE A 141 -2.76 -15.31 -3.38
C ILE A 141 -3.91 -15.49 -2.35
N PHE A 142 -4.21 -14.45 -1.58
CA PHE A 142 -5.19 -14.48 -0.49
C PHE A 142 -6.48 -13.75 -0.84
N SER A 143 -6.42 -12.72 -1.68
CA SER A 143 -7.54 -11.82 -1.98
C SER A 143 -8.38 -12.27 -3.17
N ARG A 144 -7.92 -13.24 -3.96
CA ARG A 144 -8.57 -13.63 -5.22
C ARG A 144 -8.64 -12.47 -6.22
N ALA A 145 -7.65 -11.59 -6.19
CA ALA A 145 -7.55 -10.38 -7.00
C ALA A 145 -8.70 -9.36 -6.77
N ASP A 146 -9.35 -9.42 -5.61
CA ASP A 146 -10.34 -8.42 -5.22
C ASP A 146 -9.66 -7.13 -4.77
N TYR A 147 -10.04 -6.01 -5.39
CA TYR A 147 -9.45 -4.69 -5.11
C TYR A 147 -9.58 -4.30 -3.63
N TYR A 148 -10.75 -4.48 -3.02
CA TYR A 148 -11.00 -4.01 -1.66
C TYR A 148 -10.23 -4.83 -0.62
N ILE A 149 -10.06 -6.14 -0.85
CA ILE A 149 -9.22 -6.99 0.01
C ILE A 149 -7.75 -6.62 -0.16
N ASN A 150 -7.28 -6.37 -1.38
CA ASN A 150 -5.92 -5.91 -1.64
C ASN A 150 -5.67 -4.53 -1.01
N SER A 151 -6.64 -3.62 -1.12
CA SER A 151 -6.60 -2.31 -0.46
C SER A 151 -6.52 -2.43 1.06
N LEU A 152 -7.23 -3.40 1.66
CA LEU A 152 -7.16 -3.67 3.10
C LEU A 152 -5.74 -4.09 3.53
N PHE A 153 -5.11 -5.02 2.81
CA PHE A 153 -3.73 -5.44 3.09
C PHE A 153 -2.73 -4.30 2.89
N PHE A 154 -2.91 -3.53 1.82
CA PHE A 154 -2.07 -2.38 1.52
C PHE A 154 -2.17 -1.31 2.61
N ASN A 155 -3.39 -0.96 3.02
CA ASN A 155 -3.65 -0.03 4.11
C ASN A 155 -3.04 -0.49 5.44
N PHE A 156 -3.06 -1.79 5.73
CA PHE A 156 -2.43 -2.35 6.93
C PHE A 156 -0.91 -2.11 6.93
N ILE A 157 -0.22 -2.36 5.81
CA ILE A 157 1.21 -2.13 5.69
C ILE A 157 1.53 -0.64 5.82
N VAL A 158 0.82 0.22 5.09
CA VAL A 158 1.06 1.67 5.09
C VAL A 158 0.73 2.31 6.44
N PHE A 159 -0.18 1.71 7.22
CA PHE A 159 -0.53 2.20 8.56
C PHE A 159 0.68 2.24 9.51
N PHE A 160 1.65 1.36 9.34
CA PHE A 160 2.90 1.41 10.11
C PHE A 160 3.67 2.71 9.89
N GLY A 161 3.59 3.31 8.70
CA GLY A 161 4.20 4.62 8.43
C GLY A 161 3.62 5.72 9.33
N HIS A 162 2.30 5.75 9.49
CA HIS A 162 1.63 6.69 10.40
C HIS A 162 2.06 6.47 11.86
N VAL A 163 2.14 5.21 12.30
CA VAL A 163 2.59 4.85 13.65
C VAL A 163 4.04 5.25 13.88
N ILE A 164 4.92 5.06 12.88
CA ILE A 164 6.32 5.46 12.93
C ILE A 164 6.45 6.98 13.12
N LEU A 165 5.72 7.76 12.31
CA LEU A 165 5.72 9.22 12.44
C LEU A 165 5.15 9.69 13.78
N TYR A 166 4.07 9.08 14.26
CA TYR A 166 3.54 9.37 15.58
C TYR A 166 4.59 9.14 16.67
N ARG A 167 5.29 7.99 16.66
CA ARG A 167 6.36 7.68 17.63
C ARG A 167 7.53 8.65 17.59
N LEU A 168 7.77 9.25 16.43
CA LEU A 168 8.76 10.30 16.29
C LEU A 168 8.25 11.61 16.90
N PHE A 169 7.11 12.08 16.42
CA PHE A 169 6.61 13.42 16.77
C PHE A 169 6.16 13.53 18.22
N ILE A 170 5.66 12.47 18.85
CA ILE A 170 5.31 12.53 20.28
C ILE A 170 6.54 12.73 21.19
N LYS A 171 7.74 12.36 20.73
CA LYS A 171 8.99 12.64 21.46
C LYS A 171 9.44 14.08 21.27
N ILE A 172 9.13 14.68 20.14
CA ILE A 172 9.49 16.08 19.81
C ILE A 172 8.48 17.03 20.46
N PHE A 173 7.20 16.64 20.53
CA PHE A 173 6.10 17.44 21.06
C PHE A 173 5.40 16.75 22.25
N PRO A 174 6.07 16.61 23.41
CA PRO A 174 5.46 15.96 24.58
C PRO A 174 4.25 16.77 25.08
N GLY A 175 3.21 16.05 25.51
CA GLY A 175 1.96 16.66 25.99
C GLY A 175 1.03 17.19 24.89
N ARG A 176 1.33 16.88 23.61
CA ARG A 176 0.52 17.30 22.46
C ARG A 176 -0.07 16.10 21.70
N GLU A 177 -0.42 15.03 22.42
CA GLU A 177 -0.84 13.72 21.84
C GLU A 177 -1.94 13.87 20.80
N ILE A 178 -2.99 14.66 21.08
CA ILE A 178 -4.12 14.83 20.17
C ILE A 178 -3.68 15.49 18.87
N TRP A 179 -2.87 16.55 18.95
CA TRP A 179 -2.39 17.26 17.77
C TRP A 179 -1.45 16.39 16.92
N VAL A 180 -0.63 15.59 17.57
CA VAL A 180 0.25 14.62 16.87
C VAL A 180 -0.58 13.53 16.21
N ILE A 181 -1.65 13.03 16.85
CA ILE A 181 -2.57 12.07 16.23
C ILE A 181 -3.22 12.69 14.98
N ILE A 182 -3.78 13.91 15.11
CA ILE A 182 -4.40 14.61 13.97
C ILE A 182 -3.39 14.78 12.84
N GLY A 183 -2.18 15.26 13.15
CA GLY A 183 -1.12 15.49 12.15
C GLY A 183 -0.61 14.23 11.46
N CYS A 184 -0.52 13.11 12.19
CA CYS A 184 0.01 11.88 11.60
C CYS A 184 -1.05 11.02 10.90
N PHE A 185 -2.31 11.04 11.35
CA PHE A 185 -3.31 10.08 10.87
C PHE A 185 -4.49 10.71 10.15
N LEU A 186 -4.86 11.96 10.45
CA LEU A 186 -6.13 12.54 10.04
C LEU A 186 -6.00 13.73 9.09
N LEU A 187 -4.79 14.15 8.73
CA LEU A 187 -4.63 15.17 7.69
C LEU A 187 -5.23 14.69 6.38
N PRO A 188 -6.18 15.44 5.77
CA PRO A 188 -6.90 14.98 4.59
C PRO A 188 -5.99 14.55 3.43
N SER A 189 -4.93 15.32 3.14
CA SER A 189 -3.96 14.98 2.11
C SER A 189 -3.21 13.69 2.43
N THR A 190 -2.73 13.55 3.67
CA THR A 190 -1.96 12.37 4.08
C THR A 190 -2.82 11.11 4.03
N ILE A 191 -4.03 11.16 4.58
CA ILE A 191 -4.91 9.99 4.60
C ILE A 191 -5.38 9.63 3.18
N TYR A 192 -5.66 10.63 2.31
CA TYR A 192 -6.07 10.40 0.93
C TYR A 192 -4.97 9.68 0.14
N PHE A 193 -3.78 10.25 0.04
CA PHE A 193 -2.69 9.68 -0.77
C PHE A 193 -2.05 8.42 -0.17
N SER A 194 -2.21 8.17 1.12
CA SER A 194 -1.70 6.95 1.77
C SER A 194 -2.73 5.83 1.86
N SER A 195 -3.98 6.03 1.44
CA SER A 195 -5.04 5.02 1.51
C SER A 195 -5.40 4.50 0.11
N GLY A 196 -5.96 3.28 0.05
CA GLY A 196 -6.16 2.60 -1.22
C GLY A 196 -4.85 1.99 -1.76
N ILE A 197 -4.91 1.44 -2.97
CA ILE A 197 -3.73 0.87 -3.64
C ILE A 197 -3.08 1.97 -4.46
N HIS A 198 -2.08 2.63 -3.90
CA HIS A 198 -1.36 3.71 -4.59
C HIS A 198 0.12 3.74 -4.19
N LYS A 199 1.00 3.99 -5.16
CA LYS A 199 2.47 4.07 -4.94
C LYS A 199 2.86 5.04 -3.84
N ASP A 200 2.13 6.15 -3.68
CA ASP A 200 2.43 7.18 -2.68
C ASP A 200 2.29 6.66 -1.23
N GLY A 201 1.43 5.67 -0.99
CA GLY A 201 1.34 5.00 0.30
C GLY A 201 2.64 4.30 0.70
N LEU A 202 3.28 3.59 -0.23
CA LEU A 202 4.59 2.97 0.03
C LEU A 202 5.70 4.01 0.16
N VAL A 203 5.70 5.05 -0.66
CA VAL A 203 6.65 6.17 -0.54
C VAL A 203 6.52 6.82 0.83
N PHE A 204 5.30 7.07 1.30
CA PHE A 204 5.02 7.60 2.63
C PHE A 204 5.59 6.69 3.74
N LEU A 205 5.36 5.38 3.67
CA LEU A 205 5.89 4.41 4.63
C LEU A 205 7.43 4.44 4.65
N MET A 206 8.07 4.39 3.48
CA MET A 206 9.53 4.40 3.38
C MET A 206 10.13 5.71 3.88
N LEU A 207 9.51 6.84 3.55
CA LEU A 207 9.91 8.15 4.07
C LEU A 207 9.82 8.20 5.61
N ALA A 208 8.73 7.68 6.18
CA ALA A 208 8.57 7.60 7.63
C ALA A 208 9.68 6.77 8.30
N ILE A 209 10.05 5.63 7.68
CA ILE A 209 11.15 4.78 8.15
C ILE A 209 12.48 5.54 8.10
N VAL A 210 12.79 6.22 6.99
CA VAL A 210 14.03 6.98 6.81
C VAL A 210 14.13 8.09 7.85
N ILE A 211 13.08 8.93 7.98
CA ILE A 211 13.06 10.04 8.93
C ILE A 211 13.25 9.53 10.37
N TYR A 212 12.55 8.46 10.75
CA TYR A 212 12.70 7.87 12.07
C TYR A 212 14.10 7.31 12.32
N SER A 213 14.70 6.65 11.31
CA SER A 213 16.04 6.07 11.39
C SER A 213 17.11 7.17 11.53
N VAL A 214 17.01 8.24 10.77
CA VAL A 214 17.89 9.40 10.87
C VAL A 214 17.78 10.04 12.26
N TYR A 215 16.57 10.28 12.76
CA TYR A 215 16.36 10.82 14.10
C TYR A 215 16.99 9.95 15.19
N GLN A 216 16.81 8.63 15.13
CA GLN A 216 17.39 7.70 16.09
C GLN A 216 18.94 7.68 16.02
N SER A 217 19.50 7.84 14.83
CA SER A 217 20.95 7.89 14.61
C SER A 217 21.56 9.17 15.18
N LEU A 218 20.89 10.30 15.01
CA LEU A 218 21.30 11.58 15.59
C LEU A 218 21.30 11.53 17.14
N LEU A 219 20.23 10.99 17.74
CA LEU A 219 20.12 10.89 19.20
C LEU A 219 21.22 10.01 19.82
N LYS A 220 21.70 8.99 19.09
CA LYS A 220 22.68 8.01 19.61
C LYS A 220 24.12 8.36 19.23
N ASN A 221 24.37 9.48 18.56
CA ASN A 221 25.69 9.87 18.01
C ASN A 221 26.39 8.74 17.21
N ARG A 222 25.58 7.85 16.57
CA ARG A 222 26.07 6.70 15.81
C ARG A 222 25.40 6.64 14.45
N PHE A 223 26.04 7.26 13.47
CA PHE A 223 25.71 6.99 12.06
C PHE A 223 26.30 5.63 11.66
N THR A 224 25.47 4.59 11.63
CA THR A 224 25.87 3.30 11.09
C THR A 224 24.89 2.95 9.97
N ILE A 225 25.41 2.80 8.75
CA ILE A 225 24.65 2.42 7.53
C ILE A 225 23.80 1.16 7.75
N LYS A 226 24.19 0.26 8.65
CA LYS A 226 23.42 -0.95 9.02
C LYS A 226 22.07 -0.67 9.70
N ARG A 227 21.70 0.59 9.97
CA ARG A 227 20.44 0.99 10.61
C ARG A 227 19.55 1.86 9.73
N LEU A 228 19.98 2.15 8.52
CA LEU A 228 19.15 2.63 7.42
C LEU A 228 18.61 1.43 6.64
#